data_3aaeb0a956f2d7d14a9f5ff772a7fa27
#
_entry.id   3aaeb0a956f2d7d14a9f5ff772a7fa27
#
_cell.length_a   1.000
_cell.length_b   1.000
_cell.length_c   1.000
_cell.angle_alpha   90.00
_cell.angle_beta   90.00
_cell.angle_gamma   90.00
#
_symmetry.space_group_name_H-M   'P 1'
#
loop_
_entity.id
_entity.type
_entity.pdbx_description
1 polymer ?
#
loop_
_entity_poly.entity_id
_entity_poly.type
_entity_poly.pdbx_seq_one_letter_code
_entity_poly.pdbx_strand_id
1 'polypeptide(L)'
;WLDLNTEEGMEYWIGMNLAGEYASANHHQIHRRIAKALETKPVAVVENHHNFAWKEKLANGTEVIVHRKGATPAGKGVLGVIPGSMAQPGFVVRGKGEPTSINSASHGAGRVMSRSKALKTITKPELKKVLADKGVTLIGGDLDEAPMVYKDINQVMS
;
A
#
# COMPACT_ATOMS: atom_id res chain seq x y z
N TRP A 1 -23.38 -3.57 -0.82
CA TRP A 1 -22.86 -3.76 -2.19
C TRP A 1 -23.75 -3.03 -3.17
N LEU A 2 -23.18 -2.60 -4.30
CA LEU A 2 -23.88 -1.88 -5.37
C LEU A 2 -23.85 -2.73 -6.64
N ASP A 3 -24.98 -2.83 -7.31
CA ASP A 3 -25.08 -3.52 -8.61
C ASP A 3 -24.67 -2.53 -9.72
N LEU A 4 -23.63 -2.89 -10.50
CA LEU A 4 -23.15 -2.05 -11.60
C LEU A 4 -24.13 -1.97 -12.78
N ASN A 5 -25.21 -2.74 -12.78
CA ASN A 5 -26.29 -2.63 -13.77
C ASN A 5 -27.35 -1.59 -13.38
N THR A 6 -27.22 -0.97 -12.20
CA THR A 6 -28.07 0.16 -11.78
C THR A 6 -27.37 1.50 -11.99
N GLU A 7 -28.16 2.57 -12.00
CA GLU A 7 -27.64 3.94 -12.13
C GLU A 7 -26.68 4.29 -10.99
N GLU A 8 -27.07 4.01 -9.75
CA GLU A 8 -26.27 4.28 -8.55
C GLU A 8 -24.95 3.49 -8.54
N GLY A 9 -25.00 2.23 -9.00
CA GLY A 9 -23.79 1.41 -9.12
C GLY A 9 -22.83 1.95 -10.17
N MET A 10 -23.37 2.41 -11.29
CA MET A 10 -22.57 3.00 -12.37
C MET A 10 -22.00 4.38 -11.97
N GLU A 11 -22.78 5.23 -11.33
CA GLU A 11 -22.29 6.51 -10.79
C GLU A 11 -21.14 6.31 -9.80
N TYR A 12 -21.31 5.35 -8.87
CA TYR A 12 -20.23 5.00 -7.92
C TYR A 12 -18.98 4.53 -8.67
N TRP A 13 -19.14 3.66 -9.67
CA TRP A 13 -18.03 3.14 -10.46
C TRP A 13 -17.26 4.25 -11.17
N ILE A 14 -17.97 5.18 -11.81
CA ILE A 14 -17.38 6.33 -12.50
C ILE A 14 -16.66 7.23 -11.51
N GLY A 15 -17.30 7.57 -10.39
CA GLY A 15 -16.72 8.41 -9.34
C GLY A 15 -15.46 7.79 -8.73
N MET A 16 -15.48 6.47 -8.47
CA MET A 16 -14.32 5.74 -7.96
C MET A 16 -13.14 5.76 -8.96
N ASN A 17 -13.41 5.54 -10.24
CA ASN A 17 -12.36 5.59 -11.27
C ASN A 17 -11.77 7.00 -11.39
N LEU A 18 -12.59 8.03 -11.41
CA LEU A 18 -12.14 9.44 -11.44
C LEU A 18 -11.24 9.74 -10.22
N ALA A 19 -11.64 9.31 -9.03
CA ALA A 19 -10.83 9.47 -7.82
C ALA A 19 -9.50 8.70 -7.92
N GLY A 20 -9.49 7.52 -8.53
CA GLY A 20 -8.28 6.74 -8.79
C GLY A 20 -7.32 7.44 -9.76
N GLU A 21 -7.83 7.99 -10.86
CA GLU A 21 -7.03 8.78 -11.82
C GLU A 21 -6.45 10.03 -11.16
N TYR A 22 -7.25 10.73 -10.34
CA TYR A 22 -6.76 11.87 -9.57
C TYR A 22 -5.64 11.47 -8.61
N ALA A 23 -5.80 10.36 -7.87
CA ALA A 23 -4.78 9.86 -6.97
C ALA A 23 -3.48 9.51 -7.70
N SER A 24 -3.56 8.85 -8.85
CA SER A 24 -2.40 8.55 -9.70
C SER A 24 -1.71 9.83 -10.18
N ALA A 25 -2.45 10.79 -10.72
CA ALA A 25 -1.90 12.07 -11.15
C ALA A 25 -1.20 12.82 -10.01
N ASN A 26 -1.77 12.76 -8.80
CA ASN A 26 -1.18 13.35 -7.59
C ASN A 26 0.14 12.66 -7.20
N HIS A 27 0.20 11.32 -7.22
CA HIS A 27 1.43 10.56 -6.98
C HIS A 27 2.54 10.94 -7.98
N HIS A 28 2.23 10.99 -9.26
CA HIS A 28 3.18 11.40 -10.30
C HIS A 28 3.70 12.84 -10.08
N GLN A 29 2.82 13.73 -9.64
CA GLN A 29 3.21 15.11 -9.35
C GLN A 29 4.10 15.20 -8.09
N ILE A 30 3.81 14.42 -7.05
CA ILE A 30 4.64 14.33 -5.83
C ILE A 30 6.03 13.80 -6.21
N HIS A 31 6.12 12.68 -6.93
CA HIS A 31 7.38 12.09 -7.35
C HIS A 31 8.22 13.06 -8.17
N ARG A 32 7.59 13.80 -9.10
CA ARG A 32 8.24 14.82 -9.92
C ARG A 32 8.82 15.95 -9.07
N ARG A 33 8.06 16.43 -8.07
CA ARG A 33 8.51 17.50 -7.16
C ARG A 33 9.67 17.04 -6.29
N ILE A 34 9.60 15.83 -5.75
CA ILE A 34 10.68 15.23 -4.95
C ILE A 34 11.95 15.07 -5.80
N ALA A 35 11.84 14.48 -6.97
CA ALA A 35 12.97 14.30 -7.88
C ALA A 35 13.64 15.65 -8.25
N LYS A 36 12.82 16.67 -8.51
CA LYS A 36 13.30 18.05 -8.75
C LYS A 36 14.01 18.64 -7.54
N ALA A 37 13.44 18.47 -6.34
CA ALA A 37 14.05 18.99 -5.10
C ALA A 37 15.38 18.30 -4.75
N LEU A 38 15.52 17.03 -5.13
CA LEU A 38 16.74 16.25 -4.96
C LEU A 38 17.72 16.38 -6.15
N GLU A 39 17.38 17.21 -7.15
CA GLU A 39 18.17 17.40 -8.38
C GLU A 39 18.56 16.07 -9.06
N THR A 40 17.65 15.10 -9.06
CA THR A 40 17.89 13.75 -9.56
C THR A 40 16.82 13.29 -10.52
N LYS A 41 17.09 12.20 -11.24
CA LYS A 41 16.10 11.53 -12.11
C LYS A 41 15.80 10.15 -11.54
N PRO A 42 14.52 9.76 -11.38
CA PRO A 42 14.17 8.41 -10.99
C PRO A 42 14.69 7.38 -11.99
N VAL A 43 15.30 6.30 -11.51
CA VAL A 43 15.70 5.15 -12.33
C VAL A 43 14.48 4.32 -12.71
N ALA A 44 13.51 4.21 -11.79
CA ALA A 44 12.24 3.55 -12.00
C ALA A 44 11.17 4.21 -11.10
N VAL A 45 9.92 4.10 -11.53
CA VAL A 45 8.75 4.53 -10.75
C VAL A 45 7.80 3.35 -10.63
N VAL A 46 7.37 3.05 -9.41
CA VAL A 46 6.39 2.02 -9.13
C VAL A 46 5.22 2.66 -8.39
N GLU A 47 4.02 2.42 -8.88
CA GLU A 47 2.79 2.94 -8.31
C GLU A 47 1.74 1.84 -8.26
N ASN A 48 1.05 1.74 -7.12
CA ASN A 48 -0.04 0.79 -6.95
C ASN A 48 -1.19 1.44 -6.18
N HIS A 49 -2.42 1.22 -6.64
CA HIS A 49 -3.59 1.44 -5.81
C HIS A 49 -3.71 0.30 -4.78
N HIS A 50 -3.97 0.63 -3.52
CA HIS A 50 -4.17 -0.34 -2.43
C HIS A 50 -5.56 -0.25 -1.78
N ASN A 51 -6.44 0.55 -2.37
CA ASN A 51 -7.87 0.66 -2.03
C ASN A 51 -8.62 1.04 -3.30
N PHE A 52 -8.91 0.05 -4.13
CA PHE A 52 -9.52 0.26 -5.44
C PHE A 52 -10.21 -1.03 -5.90
N ALA A 53 -11.00 -0.96 -6.98
CA ALA A 53 -11.62 -2.12 -7.60
C ALA A 53 -11.32 -2.16 -9.11
N TRP A 54 -11.09 -3.35 -9.61
CA TRP A 54 -10.76 -3.62 -11.02
C TRP A 54 -11.73 -4.59 -11.65
N LYS A 55 -12.05 -4.39 -12.93
CA LYS A 55 -12.66 -5.43 -13.77
C LYS A 55 -11.56 -6.40 -14.18
N GLU A 56 -11.65 -7.65 -13.76
CA GLU A 56 -10.67 -8.69 -14.05
C GLU A 56 -11.36 -9.96 -14.57
N LYS A 57 -10.63 -10.76 -15.35
CA LYS A 57 -11.09 -12.08 -15.79
C LYS A 57 -10.42 -13.15 -14.96
N LEU A 58 -11.23 -14.04 -14.39
CA LEU A 58 -10.74 -15.25 -13.73
C LEU A 58 -10.22 -16.26 -14.76
N ALA A 59 -9.51 -17.30 -14.31
CA ALA A 59 -8.96 -18.35 -15.17
C ALA A 59 -10.03 -19.08 -16.01
N ASN A 60 -11.26 -19.14 -15.54
CA ASN A 60 -12.40 -19.71 -16.24
C ASN A 60 -13.07 -18.75 -17.26
N GLY A 61 -12.51 -17.55 -17.44
CA GLY A 61 -13.04 -16.52 -18.35
C GLY A 61 -14.14 -15.63 -17.76
N THR A 62 -14.62 -15.90 -16.55
CA THR A 62 -15.65 -15.07 -15.89
C THR A 62 -15.11 -13.70 -15.56
N GLU A 63 -15.81 -12.64 -15.97
CA GLU A 63 -15.51 -11.27 -15.58
C GLU A 63 -16.05 -10.98 -14.18
N VAL A 64 -15.20 -10.42 -13.34
CA VAL A 64 -15.51 -10.10 -11.95
C VAL A 64 -14.96 -8.74 -11.57
N ILE A 65 -15.52 -8.14 -10.52
CA ILE A 65 -14.96 -6.96 -9.87
C ILE A 65 -14.08 -7.41 -8.70
N VAL A 66 -12.79 -7.21 -8.82
CA VAL A 66 -11.83 -7.53 -7.74
C VAL A 66 -11.55 -6.28 -6.94
N HIS A 67 -12.07 -6.23 -5.73
CA HIS A 67 -11.82 -5.14 -4.79
C HIS A 67 -10.63 -5.47 -3.90
N ARG A 68 -9.60 -4.62 -3.91
CA ARG A 68 -8.42 -4.75 -3.05
C ARG A 68 -8.37 -3.58 -2.08
N LYS A 69 -8.36 -3.90 -0.78
CA LYS A 69 -8.10 -2.97 0.31
C LYS A 69 -7.12 -3.62 1.28
N GLY A 70 -5.97 -2.99 1.51
CA GLY A 70 -4.88 -3.64 2.24
C GLY A 70 -4.13 -4.67 1.39
N ALA A 71 -4.36 -4.67 0.09
CA ALA A 71 -3.72 -5.51 -0.91
C ALA A 71 -3.46 -4.71 -2.18
N THR A 72 -2.53 -5.18 -3.01
CA THR A 72 -2.19 -4.60 -4.32
C THR A 72 -2.26 -5.65 -5.41
N PRO A 73 -2.47 -5.27 -6.68
CA PRO A 73 -2.34 -6.18 -7.80
C PRO A 73 -0.95 -6.84 -7.84
N ALA A 74 -0.93 -8.16 -8.04
CA ALA A 74 0.29 -8.96 -8.14
C ALA A 74 0.23 -9.96 -9.31
N GLY A 75 -0.41 -9.56 -10.40
CA GLY A 75 -0.40 -10.29 -11.66
C GLY A 75 1.04 -10.57 -12.12
N LYS A 76 1.24 -11.56 -12.97
CA LYS A 76 2.57 -11.98 -13.43
C LYS A 76 3.36 -10.79 -14.03
N GLY A 77 4.49 -10.47 -13.42
CA GLY A 77 5.37 -9.39 -13.86
C GLY A 77 4.99 -7.99 -13.34
N VAL A 78 3.83 -7.80 -12.74
CA VAL A 78 3.40 -6.51 -12.16
C VAL A 78 4.36 -6.11 -11.04
N LEU A 79 4.88 -4.89 -11.10
CA LEU A 79 5.71 -4.33 -10.03
C LEU A 79 4.84 -3.78 -8.91
N GLY A 80 5.31 -3.96 -7.67
CA GLY A 80 4.65 -3.44 -6.48
C GLY A 80 5.66 -3.00 -5.42
N VAL A 81 5.16 -2.29 -4.42
CA VAL A 81 5.95 -1.89 -3.24
C VAL A 81 5.25 -2.44 -2.01
N ILE A 82 6.01 -3.13 -1.16
CA ILE A 82 5.55 -3.62 0.14
C ILE A 82 6.40 -2.94 1.22
N PRO A 83 5.93 -1.85 1.83
CA PRO A 83 6.64 -1.18 2.90
C PRO A 83 6.59 -1.99 4.21
N GLY A 84 7.68 -1.93 4.96
CA GLY A 84 7.74 -2.38 6.33
C GLY A 84 7.20 -1.32 7.31
N SER A 85 8.00 -0.97 8.30
CA SER A 85 7.76 0.14 9.21
C SER A 85 8.88 1.19 9.09
N MET A 86 8.79 2.30 9.82
CA MET A 86 9.86 3.32 9.81
C MET A 86 11.23 2.81 10.31
N ALA A 87 11.30 1.63 10.92
CA ALA A 87 12.54 0.98 11.37
C ALA A 87 12.84 -0.35 10.64
N GLN A 88 12.11 -0.65 9.57
CA GLN A 88 12.25 -1.86 8.77
C GLN A 88 12.31 -1.52 7.28
N PRO A 89 12.95 -2.35 6.45
CA PRO A 89 13.03 -2.11 5.01
C PRO A 89 11.65 -2.18 4.35
N GLY A 90 11.52 -1.53 3.19
CA GLY A 90 10.48 -1.81 2.21
C GLY A 90 11.04 -2.64 1.06
N PHE A 91 10.17 -3.29 0.32
CA PHE A 91 10.53 -4.16 -0.79
C PHE A 91 9.88 -3.70 -2.08
N VAL A 92 10.64 -3.61 -3.15
CA VAL A 92 10.10 -3.57 -4.51
C VAL A 92 9.98 -5.02 -4.98
N VAL A 93 8.77 -5.40 -5.37
CA VAL A 93 8.42 -6.79 -5.69
C VAL A 93 7.89 -6.93 -7.10
N ARG A 94 7.92 -8.16 -7.60
CA ARG A 94 7.32 -8.52 -8.88
C ARG A 94 6.29 -9.62 -8.65
N GLY A 95 5.06 -9.37 -9.08
CA GLY A 95 3.94 -10.30 -8.96
C GLY A 95 4.22 -11.63 -9.66
N LYS A 96 3.83 -12.72 -9.03
CA LYS A 96 3.94 -14.09 -9.55
C LYS A 96 2.75 -14.49 -10.42
N GLY A 97 1.61 -13.79 -10.29
CA GLY A 97 0.38 -14.15 -10.96
C GLY A 97 -0.27 -15.39 -10.32
N GLU A 98 -0.32 -15.44 -8.98
CA GLU A 98 -0.88 -16.55 -8.22
C GLU A 98 -2.41 -16.50 -8.21
N PRO A 99 -3.11 -17.44 -8.88
CA PRO A 99 -4.56 -17.38 -9.00
C PRO A 99 -5.30 -17.59 -7.66
N THR A 100 -4.72 -18.35 -6.73
CA THR A 100 -5.37 -18.64 -5.43
C THR A 100 -5.45 -17.39 -4.54
N SER A 101 -4.56 -16.42 -4.75
CA SER A 101 -4.62 -15.10 -4.12
C SER A 101 -5.35 -14.06 -4.98
N ILE A 102 -6.01 -14.47 -6.07
CA ILE A 102 -6.64 -13.59 -7.05
C ILE A 102 -5.62 -12.55 -7.56
N ASN A 103 -4.41 -13.02 -7.91
CA ASN A 103 -3.30 -12.18 -8.34
C ASN A 103 -3.06 -10.96 -7.43
N SER A 104 -3.11 -11.17 -6.12
CA SER A 104 -2.99 -10.11 -5.12
C SER A 104 -1.84 -10.37 -4.16
N ALA A 105 -1.23 -9.29 -3.64
CA ALA A 105 -0.20 -9.34 -2.61
C ALA A 105 -0.54 -8.36 -1.49
N SER A 106 0.08 -8.55 -0.32
CA SER A 106 -0.01 -7.58 0.79
C SER A 106 0.49 -6.20 0.34
N HIS A 107 -0.15 -5.14 0.80
CA HIS A 107 0.29 -3.77 0.52
C HIS A 107 1.30 -3.23 1.55
N GLY A 108 1.67 -4.01 2.56
CA GLY A 108 2.60 -3.65 3.63
C GLY A 108 2.75 -4.77 4.65
N ALA A 109 3.54 -4.54 5.70
CA ALA A 109 3.80 -5.52 6.76
C ALA A 109 2.52 -5.96 7.50
N GLY A 110 1.50 -5.12 7.54
CA GLY A 110 0.31 -5.33 8.35
C GLY A 110 0.54 -5.02 9.84
N ARG A 111 -0.54 -4.69 10.53
CA ARG A 111 -0.51 -4.26 11.93
C ARG A 111 -0.78 -5.42 12.87
N VAL A 112 -0.10 -5.45 14.02
CA VAL A 112 -0.38 -6.36 15.13
C VAL A 112 -1.30 -5.75 16.17
N MET A 113 -1.55 -4.44 16.10
CA MET A 113 -2.48 -3.74 16.98
C MET A 113 -3.17 -2.56 16.30
N SER A 114 -4.32 -2.15 16.82
CA SER A 114 -5.06 -0.99 16.33
C SER A 114 -4.37 0.33 16.66
N ARG A 115 -4.68 1.40 15.92
CA ARG A 115 -4.17 2.76 16.18
C ARG A 115 -4.49 3.21 17.61
N SER A 116 -5.73 3.02 18.04
CA SER A 116 -6.15 3.39 19.40
C SER A 116 -5.40 2.62 20.50
N LYS A 117 -5.07 1.35 20.27
CA LYS A 117 -4.26 0.56 21.20
C LYS A 117 -2.83 1.08 21.24
N ALA A 118 -2.22 1.34 20.09
CA ALA A 118 -0.86 1.88 20.00
C ALA A 118 -0.72 3.20 20.78
N LEU A 119 -1.62 4.16 20.57
CA LEU A 119 -1.62 5.45 21.28
C LEU A 119 -1.76 5.31 22.81
N LYS A 120 -2.40 4.23 23.29
CA LYS A 120 -2.59 3.97 24.72
C LYS A 120 -1.44 3.19 25.37
N THR A 121 -0.70 2.40 24.59
CA THR A 121 0.28 1.42 25.14
C THR A 121 1.72 1.77 24.83
N ILE A 122 1.99 2.53 23.76
CA ILE A 122 3.34 2.91 23.34
C ILE A 122 3.66 4.30 23.88
N THR A 123 4.88 4.47 24.40
CA THR A 123 5.34 5.76 24.90
C THR A 123 6.36 6.40 23.96
N LYS A 124 6.46 7.73 23.98
CA LYS A 124 7.46 8.48 23.20
C LYS A 124 8.91 8.05 23.51
N PRO A 125 9.32 7.78 24.77
CA PRO A 125 10.65 7.27 25.07
C PRO A 125 10.94 5.91 24.41
N GLU A 126 9.98 4.96 24.45
CA GLU A 126 10.13 3.66 23.80
C GLU A 126 10.31 3.81 22.28
N LEU A 127 9.49 4.62 21.64
CA LEU A 127 9.63 4.91 20.21
C LEU A 127 11.01 5.47 19.89
N LYS A 128 11.46 6.49 20.64
CA LYS A 128 12.78 7.11 20.44
C LYS A 128 13.92 6.10 20.60
N LYS A 129 13.83 5.21 21.60
CA LYS A 129 14.85 4.17 21.83
C LYS A 129 14.93 3.22 20.62
N VAL A 130 13.79 2.67 20.17
CA VAL A 130 13.74 1.76 19.02
C VAL A 130 14.29 2.39 17.75
N LEU A 131 13.99 3.67 17.50
CA LEU A 131 14.49 4.38 16.34
C LEU A 131 15.99 4.67 16.45
N ALA A 132 16.48 5.07 17.63
CA ALA A 132 17.90 5.30 17.87
C ALA A 132 18.73 4.02 17.67
N ASP A 133 18.26 2.87 18.19
CA ASP A 133 18.90 1.55 18.02
C ASP A 133 18.99 1.13 16.53
N LYS A 134 18.13 1.71 15.66
CA LYS A 134 18.12 1.47 14.20
C LYS A 134 18.76 2.61 13.40
N GLY A 135 19.30 3.64 14.05
CA GLY A 135 19.90 4.78 13.39
C GLY A 135 18.88 5.64 12.60
N VAL A 136 17.61 5.61 12.99
CA VAL A 136 16.52 6.33 12.30
C VAL A 136 16.22 7.65 13.02
N THR A 137 16.23 8.74 12.27
CA THR A 137 15.80 10.07 12.76
C THR A 137 14.36 10.31 12.34
N LEU A 138 13.47 10.53 13.31
CA LEU A 138 12.05 10.84 13.08
C LEU A 138 11.86 12.36 13.10
N ILE A 139 11.45 12.92 11.95
CA ILE A 139 11.14 14.35 11.82
C ILE A 139 9.66 14.62 12.17
N GLY A 140 8.77 13.69 11.84
CA GLY A 140 7.35 13.76 12.16
C GLY A 140 6.71 12.38 12.15
N GLY A 141 5.68 12.21 12.97
CA GLY A 141 4.97 10.94 13.13
C GLY A 141 4.40 10.82 14.54
N ASP A 142 3.39 9.96 14.70
CA ASP A 142 2.75 9.71 15.98
C ASP A 142 2.97 8.25 16.42
N LEU A 143 2.62 7.95 17.66
CA LEU A 143 2.81 6.65 18.32
C LEU A 143 2.02 5.52 17.62
N ASP A 144 0.95 5.87 16.92
CA ASP A 144 0.16 4.89 16.16
C ASP A 144 0.89 4.33 14.92
N GLU A 145 1.98 4.96 14.48
CA GLU A 145 2.83 4.49 13.38
C GLU A 145 4.19 3.93 13.88
N ALA A 146 4.33 3.75 15.20
CA ALA A 146 5.56 3.19 15.80
C ALA A 146 5.90 1.80 15.22
N PRO A 147 7.19 1.45 15.05
CA PRO A 147 7.59 0.15 14.47
C PRO A 147 6.95 -1.05 15.17
N MET A 148 6.74 -0.98 16.48
CA MET A 148 6.17 -2.05 17.29
C MET A 148 4.71 -2.38 16.99
N VAL A 149 4.02 -1.54 16.23
CA VAL A 149 2.62 -1.80 15.83
C VAL A 149 2.51 -2.69 14.59
N TYR A 150 3.62 -2.97 13.92
CA TYR A 150 3.68 -3.73 12.68
C TYR A 150 4.26 -5.13 12.89
N LYS A 151 3.88 -6.06 12.03
CA LYS A 151 4.52 -7.37 11.91
C LYS A 151 5.96 -7.20 11.44
N ASP A 152 6.81 -8.18 11.72
CA ASP A 152 8.14 -8.23 11.13
C ASP A 152 8.00 -8.44 9.61
N ILE A 153 8.50 -7.48 8.84
CA ILE A 153 8.40 -7.52 7.37
C ILE A 153 9.14 -8.72 6.78
N ASN A 154 10.22 -9.18 7.42
CA ASN A 154 10.96 -10.36 6.94
C ASN A 154 10.12 -11.64 7.03
N GLN A 155 9.26 -11.75 8.07
CA GLN A 155 8.30 -12.87 8.19
C GLN A 155 7.15 -12.77 7.18
N VAL A 156 6.81 -11.57 6.75
CA VAL A 156 5.77 -11.36 5.73
C VAL A 156 6.29 -11.68 4.34
N MET A 157 7.60 -11.53 4.12
CA MET A 157 8.27 -11.70 2.82
C MET A 157 8.90 -13.08 2.63
N SER A 158 8.91 -13.94 3.67
CA SER A 158 9.47 -15.30 3.64
C SER A 158 8.61 -16.32 2.87
#